data_f02bbfe65a2ac9ade6b61b16b4a960fb
#
_entry.id   f02bbfe65a2ac9ade6b61b16b4a960fb
#
_cell.length_a   1.000
_cell.length_b   1.000
_cell.length_c   1.000
_cell.angle_alpha   90.00
_cell.angle_beta   90.00
_cell.angle_gamma   90.00
#
_symmetry.space_group_name_H-M   'P 1'
#
loop_
_entity.id
_entity.type
_entity.pdbx_description
1 polymer ?
#
loop_
_entity_poly.entity_id
_entity_poly.type
_entity_poly.pdbx_seq_one_letter_code
_entity_poly.pdbx_strand_id
1 'polypeptide(L)'
;MQERRKCLTLREVDRKNGSPPFEQIARMLRSAITSGELRCGDRLPTETKLAEQCGVARTTVRRAVQELRRAGLVVPTSGRGLRVARSPNAS
;
A
#
# COMPACT_ATOMS: atom_id res chain seq x y z
N MET A 1 -23.52 1.25 8.50
CA MET A 1 -23.03 1.21 8.20
C MET A 1 -22.31 1.11 7.59
N GLN A 2 -21.75 1.10 7.27
CA GLN A 2 -21.12 1.05 6.76
C GLN A 2 -20.33 0.69 6.27
N GLU A 3 -19.81 0.57 6.13
CA GLU A 3 -19.09 0.31 5.65
C GLU A 3 -18.80 -0.39 4.97
N ARG A 4 -18.76 -0.65 4.57
CA ARG A 4 -18.52 -1.22 3.88
C ARG A 4 -17.41 -1.32 3.13
N ARG A 5 -16.94 -0.92 2.68
CA ARG A 5 -15.88 -0.95 2.04
C ARG A 5 -14.84 -0.82 2.81
N LYS A 6 -13.86 -1.35 2.75
CA LYS A 6 -12.88 -1.14 3.52
C LYS A 6 -12.10 -0.06 3.07
N CYS A 7 -11.83 0.90 3.86
CA CYS A 7 -10.96 1.98 3.60
C CYS A 7 -9.66 1.68 4.22
N LEU A 8 -8.59 1.84 3.50
CA LEU A 8 -7.27 1.67 4.09
C LEU A 8 -7.03 2.74 5.11
N THR A 9 -6.37 2.39 6.18
CA THR A 9 -6.01 3.33 7.22
C THR A 9 -4.70 4.00 6.83
N LEU A 10 -4.73 4.75 5.75
CA LEU A 10 -3.56 5.48 5.30
C LEU A 10 -3.69 6.92 5.73
N ARG A 11 -2.56 7.54 5.98
CA ARG A 11 -2.56 8.92 6.38
C ARG A 11 -1.36 9.59 5.78
N GLU A 12 -1.30 10.88 5.92
CA GLU A 12 -0.17 11.63 5.40
C GLU A 12 1.11 11.16 6.05
N VAL A 13 2.18 11.18 5.28
CA VAL A 13 3.47 10.81 5.83
C VAL A 13 3.90 11.89 6.82
N ASP A 14 4.64 11.47 7.82
CA ASP A 14 5.16 12.35 8.84
C ASP A 14 6.53 12.81 8.41
N ARG A 15 6.64 14.06 8.02
CA ARG A 15 7.91 14.57 7.51
C ARG A 15 8.93 14.82 8.58
N LYS A 16 8.50 14.80 9.82
CA LYS A 16 9.41 14.96 10.95
C LYS A 16 9.92 13.62 11.46
N ASN A 17 9.33 12.55 10.96
CA ASN A 17 9.80 11.22 11.31
C ASN A 17 11.12 11.03 10.61
N GLY A 18 12.04 10.34 11.16
CA GLY A 18 13.33 10.13 10.54
C GLY A 18 13.30 9.25 9.30
N SER A 19 12.20 8.58 9.02
CA SER A 19 12.11 7.69 7.86
C SER A 19 11.73 8.44 6.60
N PRO A 20 12.29 8.07 5.45
CA PRO A 20 11.85 8.69 4.20
C PRO A 20 10.38 8.41 3.93
N PRO A 21 9.71 9.30 3.18
CA PRO A 21 8.30 9.11 2.91
C PRO A 21 7.97 7.77 2.27
N PHE A 22 8.79 7.27 1.32
CA PHE A 22 8.46 6.02 0.67
C PHE A 22 8.50 4.86 1.66
N GLU A 23 9.37 4.91 2.65
CA GLU A 23 9.42 3.85 3.66
C GLU A 23 8.19 3.87 4.53
N GLN A 24 7.71 5.06 4.85
CA GLN A 24 6.51 5.16 5.67
C GLN A 24 5.32 4.58 4.92
N ILE A 25 5.21 4.88 3.63
CA ILE A 25 4.12 4.36 2.82
C ILE A 25 4.21 2.84 2.72
N ALA A 26 5.40 2.32 2.46
CA ALA A 26 5.59 0.88 2.36
C ALA A 26 5.19 0.20 3.66
N ARG A 27 5.56 0.81 4.77
CA ARG A 27 5.22 0.26 6.08
C ARG A 27 3.72 0.26 6.32
N MET A 28 3.05 1.35 5.94
CA MET A 28 1.61 1.43 6.10
C MET A 28 0.89 0.38 5.26
N LEU A 29 1.34 0.19 4.03
CA LEU A 29 0.73 -0.81 3.16
C LEU A 29 1.01 -2.22 3.68
N ARG A 30 2.22 -2.47 4.13
CA ARG A 30 2.56 -3.76 4.69
C ARG A 30 1.71 -4.07 5.92
N SER A 31 1.52 -3.07 6.75
CA SER A 31 0.66 -3.21 7.92
C SER A 31 -0.76 -3.56 7.53
N ALA A 32 -1.27 -2.93 6.48
CA ALA A 32 -2.63 -3.21 6.02
C ALA A 32 -2.75 -4.64 5.54
N ILE A 33 -1.71 -5.16 4.90
CA ILE A 33 -1.72 -6.54 4.43
C ILE A 33 -1.65 -7.49 5.62
N THR A 34 -0.77 -7.18 6.56
CA THR A 34 -0.59 -8.05 7.73
C THR A 34 -1.84 -8.08 8.59
N SER A 35 -2.50 -6.95 8.75
CA SER A 35 -3.67 -6.86 9.62
C SER A 35 -4.94 -7.40 8.96
N GLY A 36 -4.91 -7.62 7.66
CA GLY A 36 -6.07 -8.12 6.95
C GLY A 36 -6.94 -7.05 6.32
N GLU A 37 -6.56 -5.79 6.45
CA GLU A 37 -7.29 -4.74 5.75
C GLU A 37 -7.21 -4.95 4.25
N LEU A 38 -6.04 -5.38 3.79
CA LEU A 38 -5.86 -5.80 2.42
C LEU A 38 -5.65 -7.30 2.43
N ARG A 39 -6.52 -8.02 1.74
CA ARG A 39 -6.42 -9.45 1.70
C ARG A 39 -5.82 -9.92 0.41
N CYS A 40 -5.37 -11.14 0.39
CA CYS A 40 -4.85 -11.76 -0.81
C CYS A 40 -5.86 -11.62 -1.94
N GLY A 41 -5.42 -11.09 -3.06
CA GLY A 41 -6.29 -10.87 -4.21
C GLY A 41 -6.92 -9.50 -4.27
N ASP A 42 -6.88 -8.75 -3.18
CA ASP A 42 -7.44 -7.40 -3.18
C ASP A 42 -6.59 -6.49 -4.04
N ARG A 43 -7.26 -5.54 -4.69
CA ARG A 43 -6.57 -4.54 -5.46
C ARG A 43 -6.08 -3.44 -4.59
N LEU A 44 -4.88 -2.96 -4.89
CA LEU A 44 -4.38 -1.77 -4.22
C LEU A 44 -5.01 -0.53 -4.83
N PRO A 45 -5.18 0.53 -4.07
CA PRO A 45 -5.58 1.81 -4.65
C PRO A 45 -4.56 2.25 -5.69
N THR A 46 -4.98 3.13 -6.59
CA THR A 46 -4.07 3.60 -7.63
C THR A 46 -2.98 4.47 -7.02
N GLU A 47 -1.91 4.65 -7.78
CA GLU A 47 -0.83 5.52 -7.34
C GLU A 47 -1.33 6.92 -7.05
N THR A 48 -2.22 7.42 -7.89
CA THR A 48 -2.76 8.75 -7.69
C THR A 48 -3.51 8.85 -6.36
N LYS A 49 -4.34 7.85 -6.10
CA LYS A 49 -5.10 7.82 -4.88
C LYS A 49 -4.19 7.75 -3.66
N LEU A 50 -3.21 6.88 -3.72
CA LEU A 50 -2.27 6.74 -2.61
C LEU A 50 -1.47 8.03 -2.41
N ALA A 51 -1.08 8.66 -3.50
CA ALA A 51 -0.32 9.90 -3.40
C ALA A 51 -1.16 10.99 -2.73
N GLU A 52 -2.43 11.06 -3.09
CA GLU A 52 -3.32 12.04 -2.48
C GLU A 52 -3.51 11.78 -0.99
N GLN A 53 -3.71 10.55 -0.63
CA GLN A 53 -3.94 10.21 0.77
C GLN A 53 -2.71 10.44 1.62
N CYS A 54 -1.55 10.20 1.06
CA CYS A 54 -0.31 10.32 1.82
C CYS A 54 0.35 11.69 1.69
N GLY A 55 -0.16 12.52 0.78
CA GLY A 55 0.39 13.86 0.61
C GLY A 55 1.77 13.87 -0.01
N VAL A 56 2.01 12.97 -0.97
CA VAL A 56 3.32 12.87 -1.61
C VAL A 56 3.17 12.79 -3.13
N ALA A 57 4.28 12.86 -3.82
CA ALA A 57 4.28 12.69 -5.27
C ALA A 57 4.04 11.24 -5.63
N ARG A 58 3.52 11.00 -6.84
CA ARG A 58 3.29 9.65 -7.29
C ARG A 58 4.57 8.83 -7.39
N THR A 59 5.68 9.47 -7.72
CA THR A 59 6.95 8.75 -7.79
C THR A 59 7.34 8.17 -6.43
N THR A 60 6.99 8.86 -5.36
CA THR A 60 7.26 8.35 -4.02
C THR A 60 6.42 7.11 -3.76
N VAL A 61 5.15 7.15 -4.15
CA VAL A 61 4.28 5.98 -4.01
C VAL A 61 4.82 4.83 -4.83
N ARG A 62 5.24 5.11 -6.05
CA ARG A 62 5.75 4.06 -6.92
C ARG A 62 6.94 3.37 -6.29
N ARG A 63 7.82 4.13 -5.68
CA ARG A 63 8.97 3.55 -5.03
C ARG A 63 8.57 2.66 -3.87
N ALA A 64 7.58 3.10 -3.10
CA ALA A 64 7.08 2.29 -1.98
C ALA A 64 6.51 0.98 -2.49
N VAL A 65 5.73 1.06 -3.55
CA VAL A 65 5.11 -0.12 -4.12
C VAL A 65 6.16 -1.08 -4.67
N GLN A 66 7.23 -0.55 -5.24
CA GLN A 66 8.31 -1.40 -5.73
C GLN A 66 8.94 -2.21 -4.61
N GLU A 67 9.05 -1.62 -3.43
CA GLU A 67 9.57 -2.34 -2.29
C GLU A 67 8.68 -3.52 -1.93
N LEU A 68 7.37 -3.31 -2.00
CA LEU A 68 6.44 -4.39 -1.72
C LEU A 68 6.49 -5.48 -2.79
N ARG A 69 6.70 -5.08 -4.04
CA ARG A 69 6.82 -6.05 -5.11
C ARG A 69 8.06 -6.91 -4.92
N ARG A 70 9.15 -6.29 -4.53
CA ARG A 70 10.37 -7.03 -4.25
C ARG A 70 10.18 -8.03 -3.15
N ALA A 71 9.38 -7.67 -2.17
CA ALA A 71 9.11 -8.55 -1.04
C ALA A 71 8.08 -9.63 -1.40
N GLY A 72 7.49 -9.56 -2.59
CA GLY A 72 6.52 -10.55 -3.01
C GLY A 72 5.14 -10.36 -2.44
N LEU A 73 4.87 -9.18 -1.88
CA LEU A 73 3.58 -8.93 -1.26
C LEU A 73 2.53 -8.46 -2.24
N VAL A 74 2.94 -7.86 -3.35
CA VAL A 74 2.01 -7.41 -4.37
C VAL A 74 2.52 -7.83 -5.74
N VAL A 75 1.60 -8.00 -6.67
CA VAL A 75 1.94 -8.38 -8.04
C VAL A 75 1.11 -7.56 -9.00
N PRO A 76 1.61 -7.33 -10.22
CA PRO A 76 0.81 -6.62 -11.21
C PRO A 76 -0.37 -7.47 -11.65
N THR A 77 -1.48 -6.81 -11.93
CA THR A 77 -2.63 -7.51 -12.48
C THR A 77 -2.54 -7.46 -13.99
N SER A 78 -3.41 -8.21 -14.65
CA SER A 78 -3.40 -8.22 -16.09
C SER A 78 -3.85 -6.90 -16.69
N GLY A 79 -4.57 -6.09 -15.95
CA GLY A 79 -4.95 -4.79 -16.45
C GLY A 79 -4.00 -3.74 -15.94
N ARG A 80 -4.52 -2.81 -15.15
CA ARG A 80 -3.71 -1.82 -14.53
C ARG A 80 -3.71 -2.03 -13.08
N GLY A 81 -2.71 -1.57 -12.39
CA GLY A 81 -2.65 -1.60 -10.94
C GLY A 81 -2.05 -2.88 -10.42
N LEU A 82 -2.21 -3.07 -9.15
CA LEU A 82 -1.56 -4.15 -8.43
C LEU A 82 -2.55 -4.86 -7.52
N ARG A 83 -2.24 -6.10 -7.20
CA ARG A 83 -3.04 -6.88 -6.27
C ARG A 83 -2.15 -7.42 -5.18
N VAL A 84 -2.76 -7.66 -4.05
CA VAL A 84 -2.03 -8.31 -2.96
C VAL A 84 -1.79 -9.76 -3.35
N ALA A 85 -0.53 -10.16 -3.36
CA ALA A 85 -0.15 -11.51 -3.78
C ALA A 85 -0.40 -12.50 -2.68
N ARG A 86 0.06 -12.18 -1.50
CA ARG A 86 -0.17 -13.04 -0.35
C ARG A 86 0.21 -12.28 0.89
N SER A 87 -0.35 -12.74 1.99
CA SER A 87 -0.05 -12.16 3.27
C SER A 87 1.37 -12.53 3.68
N PRO A 88 2.08 -11.68 4.40
CA PRO A 88 3.41 -12.03 4.89
C PRO A 88 3.39 -13.25 5.78
N ASN A 89 2.26 -13.55 6.37
CA ASN A 89 2.15 -14.70 7.25
C ASN A 89 1.65 -15.95 6.55
N ALA A 90 1.35 -15.85 5.28
CA ALA A 90 0.87 -17.00 4.55
C ALA A 90 2.02 -17.93 4.29
N SER A 91 1.78 -19.19 4.35
CA SER A 91 2.84 -20.13 4.05
C SER A 91 2.60 -20.85 2.76
#